data_7e20615c1e2794599548dacf5474b555
#
_entry.id   7e20615c1e2794599548dacf5474b555
#
_cell.length_a   1.000
_cell.length_b   1.000
_cell.length_c   1.000
_cell.angle_alpha   90.00
_cell.angle_beta   90.00
_cell.angle_gamma   90.00
#
_symmetry.space_group_name_H-M   'P 1'
#
loop_
_entity.id
_entity.type
_entity.pdbx_description
1 polymer ?
#
loop_
_entity_poly.entity_id
_entity_poly.type
_entity_poly.pdbx_seq_one_letter_code
_entity_poly.pdbx_strand_id
1 'polypeptide(L)'
;MSLLDAKPTYKPFHYPWAYDAWLMQQRIHWLPEEVPLADDVKDWRNKLTDSERHLLTQIFRFFTQADVEVNNCYMRHYSRVFKPTEVQMMLAAFSAMETVHVAAYSHLLDTIGMPETEYSAFLHVKEMKDKYDYMQEFNVSSKADIAKTLAVFGAFTEGLQLFASFAMLMNFPRFNKMKGMGQIVTWSVRDETLHCNSIIKLFRTFVQENPEIWTESLQREIYVACSTIVDHEDAFIDLAFQIDGIEGMTATDVKRYIRFIADRRLTQLGLQPIYRKDAKNPLPWMDEMLSAIEHTNFFENRATEYSKASTRGTWEEAFS
;
A
#
# COMPACT_ATOMS: atom_id res chain seq x y z
N MET A 1 20.62 -12.84 18.20
CA MET A 1 19.60 -11.83 18.50
C MET A 1 18.52 -11.97 17.45
N SER A 2 17.26 -12.00 17.84
CA SER A 2 16.15 -12.19 16.92
C SER A 2 15.26 -10.95 16.85
N LEU A 3 14.34 -10.92 15.90
CA LEU A 3 13.31 -9.89 15.75
C LEU A 3 12.39 -9.76 16.99
N LEU A 4 12.33 -10.81 17.83
CA LEU A 4 11.52 -10.84 19.04
C LEU A 4 12.29 -10.41 20.31
N ASP A 5 13.60 -10.20 20.22
CA ASP A 5 14.45 -9.90 21.37
C ASP A 5 14.63 -8.41 21.59
N ALA A 6 14.24 -7.92 22.76
CA ALA A 6 14.54 -6.55 23.18
C ALA A 6 16.02 -6.37 23.52
N LYS A 7 16.57 -5.19 23.24
CA LYS A 7 17.93 -4.81 23.61
C LYS A 7 17.92 -3.72 24.68
N PRO A 8 18.94 -3.70 25.57
CA PRO A 8 19.10 -2.59 26.51
C PRO A 8 19.67 -1.33 25.85
N THR A 9 20.22 -1.44 24.63
CA THR A 9 20.82 -0.34 23.87
C THR A 9 20.21 -0.23 22.48
N TYR A 10 20.06 0.99 21.97
CA TYR A 10 19.50 1.21 20.65
C TYR A 10 20.46 0.85 19.50
N LYS A 11 21.76 0.77 19.75
CA LYS A 11 22.80 0.38 18.77
C LYS A 11 23.65 -0.77 19.33
N PRO A 12 24.35 -1.52 18.43
CA PRO A 12 24.31 -1.47 16.97
C PRO A 12 22.98 -1.95 16.37
N PHE A 13 22.61 -1.45 15.18
CA PHE A 13 21.47 -1.97 14.43
C PHE A 13 21.79 -3.34 13.85
N HIS A 14 20.92 -4.33 14.09
CA HIS A 14 21.06 -5.68 13.52
C HIS A 14 20.32 -5.85 12.20
N TYR A 15 19.32 -5.01 11.99
CA TYR A 15 18.49 -4.99 10.78
C TYR A 15 18.63 -3.62 10.09
N PRO A 16 19.82 -3.27 9.56
CA PRO A 16 20.07 -1.95 8.98
C PRO A 16 19.10 -1.61 7.86
N TRP A 17 18.59 -2.61 7.13
CA TRP A 17 17.56 -2.43 6.12
C TRP A 17 16.25 -1.81 6.67
N ALA A 18 15.90 -2.08 7.91
CA ALA A 18 14.73 -1.47 8.55
C ALA A 18 14.98 0.02 8.87
N TYR A 19 16.19 0.37 9.29
CA TYR A 19 16.58 1.75 9.42
C TYR A 19 16.58 2.50 8.07
N ASP A 20 17.07 1.85 7.00
CA ASP A 20 17.06 2.41 5.66
C ASP A 20 15.62 2.65 5.16
N ALA A 21 14.71 1.72 5.41
CA ALA A 21 13.29 1.87 5.08
C ALA A 21 12.64 3.01 5.88
N TRP A 22 12.93 3.12 7.17
CA TRP A 22 12.51 4.28 7.97
C TRP A 22 13.01 5.59 7.38
N LEU A 23 14.30 5.66 7.03
CA LEU A 23 14.91 6.87 6.48
C LEU A 23 14.30 7.23 5.12
N MET A 24 14.00 6.23 4.27
CA MET A 24 13.32 6.45 3.00
C MET A 24 11.93 7.06 3.23
N GLN A 25 11.13 6.52 4.15
CA GLN A 25 9.80 7.07 4.45
C GLN A 25 9.88 8.52 4.93
N GLN A 26 10.88 8.88 5.75
CA GLN A 26 11.04 10.27 6.17
C GLN A 26 11.37 11.21 5.00
N ARG A 27 12.12 10.73 4.00
CA ARG A 27 12.53 11.53 2.84
C ARG A 27 11.41 11.76 1.83
N ILE A 28 10.44 10.86 1.75
CA ILE A 28 9.32 10.91 0.81
C ILE A 28 8.02 11.40 1.45
N HIS A 29 8.11 11.99 2.64
CA HIS A 29 6.94 12.54 3.37
C HIS A 29 6.24 13.63 2.56
N TRP A 30 4.93 13.65 2.65
CA TRP A 30 4.06 14.63 2.00
C TRP A 30 2.81 14.90 2.85
N LEU A 31 2.07 15.95 2.54
CA LEU A 31 0.83 16.32 3.22
C LEU A 31 -0.29 16.56 2.21
N PRO A 32 -1.56 16.31 2.59
CA PRO A 32 -2.72 16.44 1.70
C PRO A 32 -2.86 17.80 1.03
N GLU A 33 -2.56 18.88 1.74
CA GLU A 33 -2.67 20.26 1.26
C GLU A 33 -1.66 20.63 0.16
N GLU A 34 -0.66 19.79 -0.10
CA GLU A 34 0.28 19.97 -1.21
C GLU A 34 -0.37 19.65 -2.57
N VAL A 35 -1.53 18.98 -2.58
CA VAL A 35 -2.21 18.54 -3.80
C VAL A 35 -3.36 19.49 -4.17
N PRO A 36 -3.29 20.17 -5.32
CA PRO A 36 -4.40 21.02 -5.79
C PRO A 36 -5.57 20.17 -6.30
N LEU A 37 -6.77 20.32 -5.72
CA LEU A 37 -7.98 19.55 -6.06
C LEU A 37 -9.03 20.34 -6.83
N ALA A 38 -8.78 21.60 -7.16
CA ALA A 38 -9.80 22.47 -7.79
C ALA A 38 -10.29 21.94 -9.16
N ASP A 39 -9.43 21.28 -9.93
CA ASP A 39 -9.83 20.70 -11.21
C ASP A 39 -10.58 19.38 -11.03
N ASP A 40 -10.28 18.61 -9.98
CA ASP A 40 -11.01 17.39 -9.63
C ASP A 40 -12.49 17.68 -9.29
N VAL A 41 -12.78 18.81 -8.63
CA VAL A 41 -14.15 19.26 -8.40
C VAL A 41 -14.91 19.51 -9.71
N LYS A 42 -14.25 20.11 -10.69
CA LYS A 42 -14.85 20.36 -12.01
C LYS A 42 -15.05 19.05 -12.77
N ASP A 43 -14.07 18.17 -12.75
CA ASP A 43 -14.13 16.87 -13.40
C ASP A 43 -15.24 16.01 -12.79
N TRP A 44 -15.32 15.94 -11.46
CA TRP A 44 -16.36 15.23 -10.72
C TRP A 44 -17.78 15.68 -11.10
N ARG A 45 -17.98 16.98 -11.22
CA ARG A 45 -19.31 17.57 -11.52
C ARG A 45 -19.71 17.47 -12.99
N ASN A 46 -18.75 17.64 -13.91
CA ASN A 46 -19.10 17.97 -15.31
C ASN A 46 -18.46 17.05 -16.34
N LYS A 47 -17.42 16.26 -15.99
CA LYS A 47 -16.61 15.54 -16.99
C LYS A 47 -16.72 14.03 -16.90
N LEU A 48 -16.96 13.50 -15.69
CA LEU A 48 -17.08 12.06 -15.48
C LEU A 48 -18.40 11.54 -16.04
N THR A 49 -18.35 10.39 -16.70
CA THR A 49 -19.55 9.60 -17.04
C THR A 49 -20.18 9.00 -15.78
N ASP A 50 -21.40 8.51 -15.90
CA ASP A 50 -22.09 7.85 -14.79
C ASP A 50 -21.36 6.58 -14.35
N SER A 51 -20.79 5.79 -15.28
CA SER A 51 -19.98 4.61 -14.99
C SER A 51 -18.70 4.98 -14.22
N GLU A 52 -18.00 6.03 -14.67
CA GLU A 52 -16.77 6.52 -14.02
C GLU A 52 -17.06 7.03 -12.60
N ARG A 53 -18.12 7.78 -12.42
CA ARG A 53 -18.56 8.29 -11.12
C ARG A 53 -18.97 7.15 -10.19
N HIS A 54 -19.69 6.15 -10.70
CA HIS A 54 -20.06 4.96 -9.97
C HIS A 54 -18.81 4.20 -9.49
N LEU A 55 -17.89 3.89 -10.39
CA LEU A 55 -16.65 3.19 -10.08
C LEU A 55 -15.86 3.91 -8.97
N LEU A 56 -15.64 5.22 -9.11
CA LEU A 56 -14.93 6.00 -8.09
C LEU A 56 -15.67 6.00 -6.75
N THR A 57 -17.02 6.11 -6.76
CA THR A 57 -17.81 6.06 -5.54
C THR A 57 -17.65 4.72 -4.82
N GLN A 58 -17.67 3.59 -5.55
CA GLN A 58 -17.46 2.27 -4.93
C GLN A 58 -16.06 2.17 -4.33
N ILE A 59 -15.03 2.63 -5.01
CA ILE A 59 -13.66 2.61 -4.47
C ILE A 59 -13.58 3.47 -3.21
N PHE A 60 -14.06 4.70 -3.24
CA PHE A 60 -13.96 5.65 -2.13
C PHE A 60 -14.69 5.19 -0.87
N ARG A 61 -15.77 4.40 -0.99
CA ARG A 61 -16.51 3.85 0.15
C ARG A 61 -15.67 2.94 1.05
N PHE A 62 -14.68 2.27 0.52
CA PHE A 62 -13.91 1.29 1.28
C PHE A 62 -12.41 1.56 1.32
N PHE A 63 -11.85 2.27 0.33
CA PHE A 63 -10.41 2.41 0.16
C PHE A 63 -9.72 3.00 1.40
N THR A 64 -10.23 4.12 1.91
CA THR A 64 -9.72 4.76 3.13
C THR A 64 -9.87 3.88 4.37
N GLN A 65 -10.92 3.07 4.46
CA GLN A 65 -11.09 2.16 5.58
C GLN A 65 -10.05 1.04 5.58
N ALA A 66 -9.58 0.62 4.41
CA ALA A 66 -8.48 -0.36 4.31
C ALA A 66 -7.19 0.21 4.94
N ASP A 67 -6.85 1.48 4.68
CA ASP A 67 -5.68 2.15 5.30
C ASP A 67 -5.82 2.22 6.83
N VAL A 68 -7.03 2.46 7.35
CA VAL A 68 -7.30 2.42 8.80
C VAL A 68 -6.99 1.03 9.39
N GLU A 69 -7.39 -0.05 8.70
CA GLU A 69 -7.13 -1.42 9.18
C GLU A 69 -5.66 -1.80 9.08
N VAL A 70 -4.96 -1.35 8.03
CA VAL A 70 -3.50 -1.50 7.90
C VAL A 70 -2.79 -0.79 9.06
N ASN A 71 -3.15 0.47 9.34
CA ASN A 71 -2.62 1.21 10.49
C ASN A 71 -2.89 0.50 11.81
N ASN A 72 -4.10 -0.04 12.02
CA ASN A 72 -4.43 -0.85 13.19
C ASN A 72 -3.51 -2.07 13.32
N CYS A 73 -3.15 -2.73 12.22
CA CYS A 73 -2.22 -3.85 12.22
C CYS A 73 -0.82 -3.42 12.69
N TYR A 74 -0.29 -2.31 12.19
CA TYR A 74 0.99 -1.75 12.66
C TYR A 74 0.98 -1.44 14.16
N MET A 75 -0.04 -0.74 14.64
CA MET A 75 -0.12 -0.27 16.02
C MET A 75 -0.46 -1.38 17.03
N ARG A 76 -1.40 -2.27 16.70
CA ARG A 76 -1.94 -3.25 17.64
C ARG A 76 -1.19 -4.58 17.62
N HIS A 77 -0.61 -4.96 16.47
CA HIS A 77 0.06 -6.24 16.28
C HIS A 77 1.57 -6.06 16.21
N TYR A 78 2.10 -5.45 15.17
CA TYR A 78 3.53 -5.45 14.87
C TYR A 78 4.37 -4.71 15.92
N SER A 79 3.94 -3.53 16.39
CA SER A 79 4.66 -2.76 17.41
C SER A 79 4.85 -3.50 18.73
N ARG A 80 3.96 -4.45 19.05
CA ARG A 80 4.04 -5.27 20.26
C ARG A 80 4.94 -6.49 20.10
N VAL A 81 5.08 -6.99 18.88
CA VAL A 81 5.81 -8.21 18.55
C VAL A 81 7.30 -7.94 18.34
N PHE A 82 7.62 -7.02 17.44
CA PHE A 82 9.00 -6.75 17.03
C PHE A 82 9.68 -5.78 17.99
N LYS A 83 10.88 -6.16 18.48
CA LYS A 83 11.56 -5.43 19.56
C LYS A 83 12.77 -4.60 19.15
N PRO A 84 13.54 -4.92 18.07
CA PRO A 84 14.68 -4.09 17.66
C PRO A 84 14.28 -2.66 17.34
N THR A 85 15.07 -1.69 17.83
CA THR A 85 14.76 -0.26 17.73
C THR A 85 14.56 0.17 16.27
N GLU A 86 15.42 -0.27 15.35
CA GLU A 86 15.35 0.06 13.94
C GLU A 86 14.08 -0.48 13.25
N VAL A 87 13.60 -1.65 13.69
CA VAL A 87 12.33 -2.23 13.19
C VAL A 87 11.15 -1.44 13.73
N GLN A 88 11.16 -1.09 15.02
CA GLN A 88 10.11 -0.23 15.61
C GLN A 88 10.06 1.15 14.97
N MET A 89 11.20 1.74 14.64
CA MET A 89 11.26 3.02 13.91
C MET A 89 10.60 2.90 12.54
N MET A 90 10.90 1.85 11.76
CA MET A 90 10.29 1.57 10.47
C MET A 90 8.76 1.44 10.59
N LEU A 91 8.29 0.58 11.49
CA LEU A 91 6.85 0.33 11.70
C LEU A 91 6.11 1.60 12.16
N ALA A 92 6.72 2.41 13.01
CA ALA A 92 6.14 3.68 13.44
C ALA A 92 6.05 4.70 12.30
N ALA A 93 7.04 4.75 11.41
CA ALA A 93 7.02 5.63 10.25
C ALA A 93 5.94 5.22 9.24
N PHE A 94 5.79 3.92 8.99
CA PHE A 94 4.74 3.39 8.11
C PHE A 94 3.36 3.67 8.70
N SER A 95 3.14 3.34 9.98
CA SER A 95 1.90 3.67 10.69
C SER A 95 1.57 5.17 10.62
N ALA A 96 2.55 6.06 10.78
CA ALA A 96 2.34 7.50 10.63
C ALA A 96 1.95 7.89 9.21
N MET A 97 2.51 7.19 8.18
CA MET A 97 2.18 7.47 6.78
C MET A 97 0.76 7.05 6.43
N GLU A 98 0.26 5.94 6.99
CA GLU A 98 -1.15 5.56 6.85
C GLU A 98 -2.12 6.66 7.33
N THR A 99 -1.74 7.43 8.35
CA THR A 99 -2.56 8.57 8.80
C THR A 99 -2.59 9.70 7.78
N VAL A 100 -1.52 9.87 7.00
CA VAL A 100 -1.48 10.83 5.88
C VAL A 100 -2.37 10.36 4.74
N HIS A 101 -2.34 9.06 4.40
CA HIS A 101 -3.24 8.48 3.40
C HIS A 101 -4.72 8.70 3.78
N VAL A 102 -5.12 8.35 5.00
CA VAL A 102 -6.47 8.60 5.52
C VAL A 102 -6.85 10.08 5.41
N ALA A 103 -5.97 10.99 5.82
CA ALA A 103 -6.21 12.42 5.75
C ALA A 103 -6.35 12.91 4.29
N ALA A 104 -5.53 12.39 3.37
CA ALA A 104 -5.54 12.80 1.96
C ALA A 104 -6.81 12.36 1.24
N TYR A 105 -7.23 11.11 1.44
CA TYR A 105 -8.48 10.62 0.86
C TYR A 105 -9.70 11.30 1.49
N SER A 106 -9.71 11.54 2.81
CA SER A 106 -10.75 12.34 3.46
C SER A 106 -10.83 13.75 2.86
N HIS A 107 -9.68 14.43 2.70
CA HIS A 107 -9.62 15.74 2.08
C HIS A 107 -10.13 15.75 0.63
N LEU A 108 -9.80 14.73 -0.16
CA LEU A 108 -10.32 14.55 -1.52
C LEU A 108 -11.85 14.43 -1.52
N LEU A 109 -12.40 13.54 -0.69
CA LEU A 109 -13.84 13.27 -0.63
C LEU A 109 -14.63 14.51 -0.18
N ASP A 110 -14.16 15.20 0.85
CA ASP A 110 -14.76 16.45 1.32
C ASP A 110 -14.75 17.53 0.21
N THR A 111 -13.62 17.65 -0.50
CA THR A 111 -13.43 18.66 -1.55
C THR A 111 -14.34 18.41 -2.75
N ILE A 112 -14.55 17.17 -3.20
CA ILE A 112 -15.47 16.86 -4.29
C ILE A 112 -16.94 16.87 -3.84
N GLY A 113 -17.21 16.97 -2.55
CA GLY A 113 -18.54 17.07 -1.94
C GLY A 113 -19.26 15.73 -1.82
N MET A 114 -18.56 14.66 -1.47
CA MET A 114 -19.20 13.39 -1.15
C MET A 114 -20.01 13.50 0.15
N PRO A 115 -21.24 12.94 0.21
CA PRO A 115 -22.03 12.92 1.44
C PRO A 115 -21.36 12.07 2.53
N GLU A 116 -21.45 12.49 3.79
CA GLU A 116 -20.90 11.73 4.94
C GLU A 116 -21.48 10.32 5.07
N THR A 117 -22.68 10.09 4.53
CA THR A 117 -23.29 8.74 4.51
C THR A 117 -22.48 7.72 3.73
N GLU A 118 -21.62 8.17 2.79
CA GLU A 118 -20.77 7.30 2.00
C GLU A 118 -19.63 6.68 2.82
N TYR A 119 -19.17 7.32 3.88
CA TYR A 119 -18.09 6.82 4.74
C TYR A 119 -18.45 5.54 5.51
N SER A 120 -19.73 5.32 5.78
CA SER A 120 -20.21 4.10 6.44
C SER A 120 -20.88 3.12 5.48
N ALA A 121 -21.03 3.46 4.20
CA ALA A 121 -21.75 2.65 3.22
C ALA A 121 -21.15 1.24 3.04
N PHE A 122 -19.83 1.10 3.21
CA PHE A 122 -19.15 -0.19 3.09
C PHE A 122 -19.71 -1.25 4.06
N LEU A 123 -20.23 -0.87 5.21
CA LEU A 123 -20.84 -1.79 6.19
C LEU A 123 -22.13 -2.44 5.68
N HIS A 124 -22.76 -1.86 4.67
CA HIS A 124 -24.02 -2.32 4.08
C HIS A 124 -23.86 -2.91 2.68
N VAL A 125 -22.65 -2.87 2.12
CA VAL A 125 -22.32 -3.46 0.82
C VAL A 125 -21.55 -4.75 1.07
N LYS A 126 -22.13 -5.87 0.66
CA LYS A 126 -21.63 -7.22 1.01
C LYS A 126 -20.15 -7.39 0.60
N GLU A 127 -19.81 -7.00 -0.62
CA GLU A 127 -18.47 -7.15 -1.20
C GLU A 127 -17.40 -6.39 -0.40
N MET A 128 -17.75 -5.24 0.15
CA MET A 128 -16.87 -4.41 0.98
C MET A 128 -16.81 -4.94 2.41
N LYS A 129 -17.98 -5.34 2.94
CA LYS A 129 -18.06 -5.88 4.30
C LYS A 129 -17.30 -7.20 4.43
N ASP A 130 -17.39 -8.08 3.45
CA ASP A 130 -16.64 -9.35 3.44
C ASP A 130 -15.13 -9.10 3.50
N LYS A 131 -14.63 -8.10 2.75
CA LYS A 131 -13.21 -7.66 2.81
C LYS A 131 -12.85 -7.15 4.20
N TYR A 132 -13.67 -6.29 4.77
CA TYR A 132 -13.46 -5.72 6.11
C TYR A 132 -13.45 -6.82 7.18
N ASP A 133 -14.46 -7.70 7.20
CA ASP A 133 -14.57 -8.77 8.18
C ASP A 133 -13.37 -9.72 8.10
N TYR A 134 -12.90 -10.05 6.89
CA TYR A 134 -11.73 -10.90 6.69
C TYR A 134 -10.45 -10.29 7.27
N MET A 135 -10.26 -8.98 7.18
CA MET A 135 -9.10 -8.30 7.79
C MET A 135 -9.10 -8.39 9.32
N GLN A 136 -10.26 -8.61 9.96
CA GLN A 136 -10.36 -8.75 11.43
C GLN A 136 -9.99 -10.16 11.94
N GLU A 137 -9.83 -11.16 11.07
CA GLU A 137 -9.56 -12.54 11.47
C GLU A 137 -8.11 -12.80 11.90
N PHE A 138 -7.19 -11.89 11.60
CA PHE A 138 -5.75 -12.08 11.79
C PHE A 138 -5.27 -11.62 13.16
N ASN A 139 -4.27 -12.34 13.70
CA ASN A 139 -3.69 -12.08 15.00
C ASN A 139 -2.20 -12.47 15.05
N VAL A 140 -1.55 -12.28 16.19
CA VAL A 140 -0.12 -12.52 16.40
C VAL A 140 0.12 -13.40 17.64
N SER A 141 -0.76 -14.37 17.89
CA SER A 141 -0.77 -15.21 19.09
C SER A 141 0.35 -16.24 19.10
N SER A 142 0.78 -16.70 17.92
CA SER A 142 1.90 -17.64 17.75
C SER A 142 2.87 -17.12 16.69
N LYS A 143 4.06 -17.73 16.60
CA LYS A 143 5.01 -17.40 15.52
C LYS A 143 4.42 -17.67 14.12
N ALA A 144 3.63 -18.72 13.97
CA ALA A 144 2.95 -19.01 12.71
C ALA A 144 1.89 -17.94 12.38
N ASP A 145 1.11 -17.48 13.37
CA ASP A 145 0.16 -16.39 13.20
C ASP A 145 0.85 -15.06 12.84
N ILE A 146 1.99 -14.77 13.47
CA ILE A 146 2.81 -13.59 13.12
C ILE A 146 3.22 -13.65 11.64
N ALA A 147 3.77 -14.79 11.19
CA ALA A 147 4.18 -14.95 9.80
C ALA A 147 3.01 -14.83 8.83
N LYS A 148 1.87 -15.46 9.15
CA LYS A 148 0.65 -15.36 8.35
C LYS A 148 0.14 -13.91 8.28
N THR A 149 0.10 -13.20 9.40
CA THR A 149 -0.34 -11.79 9.45
C THR A 149 0.58 -10.89 8.65
N LEU A 150 1.91 -11.08 8.71
CA LEU A 150 2.87 -10.35 7.86
C LEU A 150 2.62 -10.60 6.36
N ALA A 151 2.37 -11.85 5.97
CA ALA A 151 2.08 -12.18 4.57
C ALA A 151 0.75 -11.56 4.12
N VAL A 152 -0.29 -11.62 4.95
CA VAL A 152 -1.61 -11.09 4.59
C VAL A 152 -1.63 -9.58 4.52
N PHE A 153 -1.24 -8.87 5.55
CA PHE A 153 -1.27 -7.41 5.52
C PHE A 153 -0.20 -6.82 4.60
N GLY A 154 1.06 -7.22 4.73
CA GLY A 154 2.13 -6.63 3.94
C GLY A 154 2.14 -7.04 2.47
N ALA A 155 1.92 -8.33 2.14
CA ALA A 155 1.98 -8.76 0.76
C ALA A 155 0.62 -8.72 0.04
N PHE A 156 -0.48 -9.04 0.74
CA PHE A 156 -1.78 -9.16 0.07
C PHE A 156 -2.70 -7.97 0.33
N THR A 157 -2.69 -7.32 1.48
CA THR A 157 -3.48 -6.09 1.68
C THR A 157 -2.77 -4.90 1.04
N GLU A 158 -1.60 -4.50 1.52
CA GLU A 158 -0.85 -3.37 0.97
C GLU A 158 -0.33 -3.66 -0.46
N GLY A 159 0.08 -4.90 -0.74
CA GLY A 159 0.76 -5.28 -1.97
C GLY A 159 -0.14 -5.82 -3.10
N LEU A 160 -1.42 -6.14 -2.85
CA LEU A 160 -2.33 -6.67 -3.85
C LEU A 160 -3.68 -5.95 -3.81
N GLN A 161 -4.36 -5.94 -2.66
CA GLN A 161 -5.70 -5.40 -2.52
C GLN A 161 -5.75 -3.89 -2.84
N LEU A 162 -4.85 -3.10 -2.27
CA LEU A 162 -4.73 -1.68 -2.59
C LEU A 162 -4.31 -1.45 -4.05
N PHE A 163 -3.46 -2.30 -4.61
CA PHE A 163 -3.02 -2.20 -6.01
C PHE A 163 -4.14 -2.41 -7.04
N ALA A 164 -5.18 -3.17 -6.70
CA ALA A 164 -6.39 -3.23 -7.52
C ALA A 164 -7.05 -1.86 -7.66
N SER A 165 -7.28 -1.21 -6.52
CA SER A 165 -7.86 0.12 -6.46
C SER A 165 -6.94 1.16 -7.10
N PHE A 166 -5.64 1.11 -6.85
CA PHE A 166 -4.67 2.00 -7.50
C PHE A 166 -4.72 1.91 -9.03
N ALA A 167 -4.77 0.70 -9.60
CA ALA A 167 -4.86 0.53 -11.04
C ALA A 167 -6.12 1.20 -11.61
N MET A 168 -7.26 1.05 -10.93
CA MET A 168 -8.51 1.69 -11.34
C MET A 168 -8.45 3.22 -11.21
N LEU A 169 -7.93 3.74 -10.10
CA LEU A 169 -7.81 5.19 -9.85
C LEU A 169 -6.81 5.85 -10.80
N MET A 170 -5.63 5.22 -11.02
CA MET A 170 -4.58 5.74 -11.91
C MET A 170 -4.97 5.72 -13.39
N ASN A 171 -6.04 5.05 -13.76
CA ASN A 171 -6.56 5.10 -15.12
C ASN A 171 -7.10 6.49 -15.49
N PHE A 172 -7.67 7.24 -14.54
CA PHE A 172 -8.29 8.54 -14.80
C PHE A 172 -7.32 9.63 -15.28
N PRO A 173 -6.15 9.83 -14.64
CA PRO A 173 -5.15 10.79 -15.12
C PRO A 173 -4.66 10.52 -16.54
N ARG A 174 -4.64 9.27 -16.99
CA ARG A 174 -4.27 8.89 -18.37
C ARG A 174 -5.20 9.55 -19.41
N PHE A 175 -6.45 9.80 -19.04
CA PHE A 175 -7.46 10.45 -19.87
C PHE A 175 -7.72 11.89 -19.46
N ASN A 176 -6.76 12.50 -18.77
CA ASN A 176 -6.82 13.90 -18.34
C ASN A 176 -7.99 14.21 -17.39
N LYS A 177 -8.36 13.25 -16.53
CA LYS A 177 -9.42 13.35 -15.52
C LYS A 177 -8.85 13.14 -14.12
N MET A 178 -9.43 13.79 -13.10
CA MET A 178 -9.13 13.59 -11.69
C MET A 178 -7.61 13.61 -11.39
N LYS A 179 -6.91 14.63 -11.84
CA LYS A 179 -5.44 14.72 -11.76
C LYS A 179 -4.92 14.90 -10.33
N GLY A 180 -5.63 15.63 -9.48
CA GLY A 180 -5.28 15.78 -8.08
C GLY A 180 -5.42 14.45 -7.33
N MET A 181 -6.52 13.73 -7.53
CA MET A 181 -6.66 12.34 -7.08
C MET A 181 -5.49 11.48 -7.59
N GLY A 182 -5.15 11.57 -8.87
CA GLY A 182 -4.02 10.86 -9.46
C GLY A 182 -2.69 11.17 -8.77
N GLN A 183 -2.47 12.41 -8.33
CA GLN A 183 -1.27 12.78 -7.59
C GLN A 183 -1.26 12.17 -6.19
N ILE A 184 -2.38 12.20 -5.45
CA ILE A 184 -2.51 11.52 -4.15
C ILE A 184 -2.20 10.03 -4.32
N VAL A 185 -2.84 9.37 -5.30
CA VAL A 185 -2.64 7.94 -5.57
C VAL A 185 -1.19 7.63 -5.95
N THR A 186 -0.54 8.47 -6.74
CA THR A 186 0.87 8.31 -7.12
C THR A 186 1.78 8.29 -5.89
N TRP A 187 1.57 9.19 -4.94
CA TRP A 187 2.35 9.23 -3.71
C TRP A 187 2.00 8.06 -2.78
N SER A 188 0.73 7.70 -2.66
CA SER A 188 0.32 6.52 -1.89
C SER A 188 0.94 5.22 -2.45
N VAL A 189 0.90 4.99 -3.77
CA VAL A 189 1.52 3.81 -4.41
C VAL A 189 3.03 3.72 -4.13
N ARG A 190 3.72 4.87 -4.11
CA ARG A 190 5.13 4.94 -3.74
C ARG A 190 5.36 4.46 -2.30
N ASP A 191 4.55 4.97 -1.38
CA ASP A 191 4.63 4.62 0.04
C ASP A 191 4.28 3.15 0.24
N GLU A 192 3.17 2.66 -0.35
CA GLU A 192 2.75 1.25 -0.27
C GLU A 192 3.75 0.29 -0.90
N THR A 193 4.48 0.72 -1.94
CA THR A 193 5.56 -0.09 -2.50
C THR A 193 6.70 -0.26 -1.50
N LEU A 194 7.08 0.81 -0.78
CA LEU A 194 8.08 0.75 0.28
C LEU A 194 7.60 -0.12 1.45
N HIS A 195 6.36 0.06 1.91
CA HIS A 195 5.74 -0.70 2.99
C HIS A 195 5.72 -2.20 2.66
N CYS A 196 5.10 -2.56 1.55
CA CYS A 196 4.97 -3.94 1.10
C CYS A 196 6.34 -4.65 0.98
N ASN A 197 7.31 -4.01 0.31
CA ASN A 197 8.65 -4.61 0.15
C ASN A 197 9.35 -4.79 1.51
N SER A 198 9.19 -3.84 2.42
CA SER A 198 9.81 -3.88 3.75
C SER A 198 9.16 -4.93 4.66
N ILE A 199 7.83 -5.05 4.62
CA ILE A 199 7.10 -6.06 5.41
C ILE A 199 7.34 -7.47 4.85
N ILE A 200 7.45 -7.64 3.53
CA ILE A 200 7.87 -8.91 2.93
C ILE A 200 9.30 -9.27 3.37
N LYS A 201 10.20 -8.29 3.46
CA LYS A 201 11.56 -8.51 3.98
C LYS A 201 11.54 -8.87 5.46
N LEU A 202 10.68 -8.23 6.25
CA LEU A 202 10.46 -8.60 7.66
C LEU A 202 9.92 -10.02 7.79
N PHE A 203 8.93 -10.41 6.99
CA PHE A 203 8.42 -11.77 6.90
C PHE A 203 9.53 -12.78 6.60
N ARG A 204 10.32 -12.55 5.55
CA ARG A 204 11.41 -13.46 5.17
C ARG A 204 12.47 -13.58 6.25
N THR A 205 12.85 -12.47 6.87
CA THR A 205 13.80 -12.46 8.00
C THR A 205 13.23 -13.26 9.18
N PHE A 206 11.94 -13.04 9.49
CA PHE A 206 11.27 -13.74 10.58
C PHE A 206 11.20 -15.26 10.36
N VAL A 207 10.87 -15.70 9.16
CA VAL A 207 10.87 -17.13 8.79
C VAL A 207 12.28 -17.73 8.82
N GLN A 208 13.30 -16.97 8.36
CA GLN A 208 14.70 -17.43 8.44
C GLN A 208 15.19 -17.61 9.89
N GLU A 209 14.75 -16.75 10.80
CA GLU A 209 15.08 -16.86 12.24
C GLU A 209 14.28 -17.96 12.96
N ASN A 210 13.15 -18.40 12.37
CA ASN A 210 12.24 -19.38 12.94
C ASN A 210 11.88 -20.45 11.89
N PRO A 211 12.86 -21.23 11.38
CA PRO A 211 12.62 -22.15 10.26
C PRO A 211 11.60 -23.25 10.58
N GLU A 212 11.38 -23.54 11.86
CA GLU A 212 10.40 -24.53 12.33
C GLU A 212 8.96 -24.18 11.97
N ILE A 213 8.66 -22.89 11.75
CA ILE A 213 7.30 -22.48 11.38
C ILE A 213 7.00 -22.60 9.88
N TRP A 214 8.04 -22.71 9.01
CA TRP A 214 7.86 -22.76 7.57
C TRP A 214 7.39 -24.12 7.08
N THR A 215 6.29 -24.58 7.62
CA THR A 215 5.67 -25.88 7.34
C THR A 215 4.77 -25.82 6.12
N GLU A 216 4.46 -27.00 5.53
CA GLU A 216 3.46 -27.10 4.47
C GLU A 216 2.07 -26.56 4.90
N SER A 217 1.73 -26.69 6.19
CA SER A 217 0.49 -26.15 6.73
C SER A 217 0.44 -24.64 6.63
N LEU A 218 1.48 -23.93 7.12
CA LEU A 218 1.56 -22.47 7.04
C LEU A 218 1.58 -21.98 5.59
N GLN A 219 2.35 -22.64 4.72
CA GLN A 219 2.38 -22.31 3.29
C GLN A 219 1.00 -22.43 2.65
N ARG A 220 0.26 -23.50 2.98
CA ARG A 220 -1.12 -23.73 2.50
C ARG A 220 -2.07 -22.63 3.01
N GLU A 221 -1.96 -22.24 4.28
CA GLU A 221 -2.76 -21.15 4.84
C GLU A 221 -2.50 -19.82 4.13
N ILE A 222 -1.25 -19.53 3.77
CA ILE A 222 -0.89 -18.32 3.00
C ILE A 222 -1.47 -18.40 1.58
N TYR A 223 -1.45 -19.56 0.92
CA TYR A 223 -2.10 -19.73 -0.38
C TYR A 223 -3.62 -19.53 -0.30
N VAL A 224 -4.26 -20.08 0.72
CA VAL A 224 -5.69 -19.88 0.96
C VAL A 224 -6.00 -18.40 1.18
N ALA A 225 -5.22 -17.71 1.99
CA ALA A 225 -5.39 -16.28 2.21
C ALA A 225 -5.24 -15.46 0.92
N CYS A 226 -4.24 -15.77 0.10
CA CYS A 226 -4.06 -15.14 -1.22
C CYS A 226 -5.29 -15.34 -2.11
N SER A 227 -5.78 -16.58 -2.22
CA SER A 227 -6.95 -16.90 -3.05
C SER A 227 -8.21 -16.22 -2.54
N THR A 228 -8.44 -16.20 -1.22
CA THR A 228 -9.60 -15.53 -0.60
C THR A 228 -9.58 -14.03 -0.90
N ILE A 229 -8.42 -13.38 -0.80
CA ILE A 229 -8.30 -11.95 -1.12
C ILE A 229 -8.54 -11.70 -2.62
N VAL A 230 -8.04 -12.55 -3.51
CA VAL A 230 -8.32 -12.45 -4.95
C VAL A 230 -9.80 -12.60 -5.25
N ASP A 231 -10.50 -13.53 -4.59
CA ASP A 231 -11.94 -13.72 -4.76
C ASP A 231 -12.74 -12.51 -4.24
N HIS A 232 -12.33 -11.92 -3.13
CA HIS A 232 -12.92 -10.68 -2.61
C HIS A 232 -12.68 -9.50 -3.57
N GLU A 233 -11.49 -9.40 -4.15
CA GLU A 233 -11.20 -8.35 -5.15
C GLU A 233 -12.00 -8.57 -6.44
N ASP A 234 -12.17 -9.80 -6.90
CA ASP A 234 -13.03 -10.11 -8.05
C ASP A 234 -14.47 -9.62 -7.84
N ALA A 235 -15.04 -9.90 -6.67
CA ALA A 235 -16.38 -9.45 -6.32
C ALA A 235 -16.49 -7.92 -6.23
N PHE A 236 -15.48 -7.27 -5.64
CA PHE A 236 -15.40 -5.83 -5.56
C PHE A 236 -15.25 -5.16 -6.94
N ILE A 237 -14.41 -5.74 -7.82
CA ILE A 237 -14.24 -5.25 -9.20
C ILE A 237 -15.56 -5.37 -9.97
N ASP A 238 -16.29 -6.47 -9.84
CA ASP A 238 -17.62 -6.61 -10.47
C ASP A 238 -18.60 -5.54 -9.98
N LEU A 239 -18.61 -5.24 -8.70
CA LEU A 239 -19.40 -4.15 -8.14
C LEU A 239 -18.98 -2.78 -8.71
N ALA A 240 -17.68 -2.50 -8.78
CA ALA A 240 -17.16 -1.23 -9.28
C ALA A 240 -17.51 -0.99 -10.76
N PHE A 241 -17.52 -2.05 -11.56
CA PHE A 241 -17.86 -2.01 -12.99
C PHE A 241 -19.34 -2.38 -13.29
N GLN A 242 -20.21 -2.35 -12.30
CA GLN A 242 -21.60 -2.84 -12.42
C GLN A 242 -22.41 -2.08 -13.49
N ILE A 243 -22.16 -0.80 -13.71
CA ILE A 243 -22.90 0.00 -14.70
C ILE A 243 -22.37 -0.27 -16.10
N ASP A 244 -21.07 -0.08 -16.32
CA ASP A 244 -20.37 -0.31 -17.59
C ASP A 244 -18.85 -0.24 -17.38
N GLY A 245 -18.08 -0.50 -18.44
CA GLY A 245 -16.63 -0.24 -18.48
C GLY A 245 -16.33 1.27 -18.43
N ILE A 246 -15.04 1.55 -18.20
CA ILE A 246 -14.51 2.91 -18.30
C ILE A 246 -13.50 3.01 -19.44
N GLU A 247 -13.22 4.23 -19.90
CA GLU A 247 -12.28 4.46 -20.99
C GLU A 247 -10.93 3.79 -20.70
N GLY A 248 -10.48 2.89 -21.59
CA GLY A 248 -9.17 2.24 -21.54
C GLY A 248 -9.00 1.15 -20.47
N MET A 249 -10.09 0.70 -19.84
CA MET A 249 -10.03 -0.38 -18.84
C MET A 249 -11.35 -1.13 -18.71
N THR A 250 -11.27 -2.45 -18.57
CA THR A 250 -12.40 -3.34 -18.29
C THR A 250 -12.21 -4.08 -16.96
N ALA A 251 -13.31 -4.58 -16.38
CA ALA A 251 -13.24 -5.45 -15.20
C ALA A 251 -12.30 -6.65 -15.40
N THR A 252 -12.33 -7.24 -16.60
CA THR A 252 -11.46 -8.37 -16.96
C THR A 252 -9.97 -8.02 -16.90
N ASP A 253 -9.59 -6.81 -17.33
CA ASP A 253 -8.20 -6.34 -17.27
C ASP A 253 -7.73 -6.22 -15.82
N VAL A 254 -8.55 -5.64 -14.95
CA VAL A 254 -8.23 -5.49 -13.53
C VAL A 254 -8.14 -6.86 -12.85
N LYS A 255 -9.09 -7.77 -13.07
CA LYS A 255 -9.05 -9.14 -12.52
C LYS A 255 -7.82 -9.92 -12.97
N ARG A 256 -7.38 -9.77 -14.22
CA ARG A 256 -6.13 -10.37 -14.70
C ARG A 256 -4.91 -9.72 -14.03
N TYR A 257 -4.93 -8.42 -13.82
CA TYR A 257 -3.87 -7.69 -13.13
C TYR A 257 -3.72 -8.16 -11.68
N ILE A 258 -4.82 -8.35 -10.95
CA ILE A 258 -4.81 -8.88 -9.59
C ILE A 258 -4.12 -10.24 -9.51
N ARG A 259 -4.40 -11.15 -10.43
CA ARG A 259 -3.76 -12.46 -10.49
C ARG A 259 -2.27 -12.38 -10.81
N PHE A 260 -1.89 -11.46 -11.69
CA PHE A 260 -0.48 -11.18 -11.98
C PHE A 260 0.26 -10.68 -10.73
N ILE A 261 -0.34 -9.74 -9.99
CA ILE A 261 0.23 -9.22 -8.74
C ILE A 261 0.25 -10.30 -7.65
N ALA A 262 -0.80 -11.11 -7.49
CA ALA A 262 -0.85 -12.21 -6.54
C ALA A 262 0.33 -13.18 -6.72
N ASP A 263 0.60 -13.61 -7.95
CA ASP A 263 1.73 -14.48 -8.28
C ASP A 263 3.09 -13.81 -7.97
N ARG A 264 3.20 -12.51 -8.24
CA ARG A 264 4.39 -11.71 -7.86
C ARG A 264 4.60 -11.70 -6.35
N ARG A 265 3.55 -11.47 -5.55
CA ARG A 265 3.63 -11.45 -4.09
C ARG A 265 3.94 -12.83 -3.50
N LEU A 266 3.30 -13.89 -4.00
CA LEU A 266 3.64 -15.27 -3.62
C LEU A 266 5.12 -15.56 -3.86
N THR A 267 5.65 -15.19 -5.02
CA THR A 267 7.07 -15.38 -5.36
C THR A 267 7.98 -14.59 -4.39
N GLN A 268 7.63 -13.36 -4.06
CA GLN A 268 8.37 -12.53 -3.10
C GLN A 268 8.36 -13.13 -1.68
N LEU A 269 7.28 -13.80 -1.28
CA LEU A 269 7.19 -14.54 -0.01
C LEU A 269 7.97 -15.87 -0.03
N GLY A 270 8.49 -16.31 -1.18
CA GLY A 270 9.20 -17.58 -1.34
C GLY A 270 8.29 -18.76 -1.71
N LEU A 271 7.09 -18.49 -2.17
CA LEU A 271 6.10 -19.46 -2.62
C LEU A 271 6.05 -19.55 -4.15
N GLN A 272 5.41 -20.59 -4.68
CA GLN A 272 5.21 -20.74 -6.12
C GLN A 272 3.97 -19.96 -6.58
N PRO A 273 3.99 -19.37 -7.79
CA PRO A 273 2.80 -18.76 -8.39
C PRO A 273 1.72 -19.81 -8.66
N ILE A 274 0.44 -19.43 -8.52
CA ILE A 274 -0.71 -20.34 -8.65
C ILE A 274 -1.65 -19.99 -9.80
N TYR A 275 -1.61 -18.74 -10.30
CA TYR A 275 -2.52 -18.33 -11.36
C TYR A 275 -1.94 -18.52 -12.76
N ARG A 276 -0.79 -17.91 -13.05
CA ARG A 276 -0.05 -18.10 -14.31
C ARG A 276 1.40 -17.68 -14.14
N LYS A 277 2.28 -18.64 -14.07
CA LYS A 277 3.73 -18.43 -13.90
C LYS A 277 4.36 -17.48 -14.92
N ASP A 278 3.87 -17.50 -16.18
CA ASP A 278 4.43 -16.76 -17.31
C ASP A 278 3.47 -15.68 -17.85
N ALA A 279 2.50 -15.23 -17.03
CA ALA A 279 1.55 -14.22 -17.47
C ALA A 279 2.25 -12.86 -17.64
N LYS A 280 2.05 -12.24 -18.80
CA LYS A 280 2.43 -10.85 -19.02
C LYS A 280 1.50 -9.95 -18.23
N ASN A 281 2.05 -8.83 -17.70
CA ASN A 281 1.25 -7.79 -17.07
C ASN A 281 0.16 -7.30 -18.05
N PRO A 282 -1.13 -7.44 -17.69
CA PRO A 282 -2.22 -6.96 -18.55
C PRO A 282 -2.35 -5.43 -18.57
N LEU A 283 -1.73 -4.73 -17.63
CA LEU A 283 -1.71 -3.28 -17.51
C LEU A 283 -0.24 -2.78 -17.52
N PRO A 284 0.49 -2.89 -18.65
CA PRO A 284 1.92 -2.57 -18.71
C PRO A 284 2.22 -1.11 -18.34
N TRP A 285 1.27 -0.21 -18.61
CA TRP A 285 1.38 1.20 -18.22
C TRP A 285 1.47 1.41 -16.69
N MET A 286 0.94 0.48 -15.87
CA MET A 286 1.14 0.53 -14.42
C MET A 286 2.60 0.30 -14.04
N ASP A 287 3.29 -0.66 -14.66
CA ASP A 287 4.72 -0.88 -14.41
C ASP A 287 5.55 0.33 -14.87
N GLU A 288 5.20 0.95 -16.00
CA GLU A 288 5.86 2.18 -16.48
C GLU A 288 5.70 3.32 -15.49
N MET A 289 4.51 3.52 -14.92
CA MET A 289 4.24 4.54 -13.91
C MET A 289 4.98 4.26 -12.60
N LEU A 290 4.96 3.02 -12.12
CA LEU A 290 5.68 2.60 -10.90
C LEU A 290 7.19 2.79 -11.08
N SER A 291 7.75 2.43 -12.22
CA SER A 291 9.17 2.61 -12.53
C SER A 291 9.55 4.10 -12.60
N ALA A 292 8.68 4.94 -13.17
CA ALA A 292 8.91 6.39 -13.20
C ALA A 292 8.94 7.00 -11.79
N ILE A 293 8.07 6.54 -10.88
CA ILE A 293 8.04 6.95 -9.48
C ILE A 293 9.35 6.56 -8.78
N GLU A 294 9.84 5.33 -8.96
CA GLU A 294 11.10 4.86 -8.39
C GLU A 294 12.29 5.68 -8.88
N HIS A 295 12.33 6.00 -10.18
CA HIS A 295 13.39 6.84 -10.76
C HIS A 295 13.37 8.27 -10.24
N THR A 296 12.22 8.89 -10.12
CA THR A 296 12.07 10.25 -9.56
C THR A 296 12.62 10.30 -8.13
N ASN A 297 12.26 9.35 -7.29
CA ASN A 297 12.78 9.25 -5.92
C ASN A 297 14.31 9.10 -5.87
N PHE A 298 14.90 8.36 -6.81
CA PHE A 298 16.35 8.21 -6.89
C PHE A 298 17.05 9.55 -7.21
N PHE A 299 16.50 10.36 -8.11
CA PHE A 299 17.06 11.65 -8.48
C PHE A 299 16.86 12.71 -7.39
N GLU A 300 15.71 12.74 -6.72
CA GLU A 300 15.45 13.63 -5.60
C GLU A 300 16.38 13.33 -4.41
N ASN A 301 16.63 12.05 -4.10
CA ASN A 301 17.61 11.66 -3.09
C ASN A 301 19.04 12.13 -3.42
N ARG A 302 19.48 12.06 -4.68
CA ARG A 302 20.80 12.58 -5.10
C ARG A 302 20.89 14.09 -5.00
N ALA A 303 19.83 14.82 -5.34
CA ALA A 303 19.81 16.28 -5.23
C ALA A 303 19.95 16.74 -3.77
N THR A 304 19.32 16.06 -2.80
CA THR A 304 19.45 16.37 -1.38
C THR A 304 20.83 16.00 -0.80
N GLU A 305 21.49 14.97 -1.30
CA GLU A 305 22.87 14.63 -0.90
C GLU A 305 23.87 15.64 -1.46
N TYR A 306 23.66 16.12 -2.67
CA TYR A 306 24.53 17.14 -3.30
C TYR A 306 24.39 18.50 -2.59
N SER A 307 23.20 18.89 -2.16
CA SER A 307 22.98 20.13 -1.40
C SER A 307 23.61 20.09 0.00
N LYS A 308 23.67 18.91 0.64
CA LYS A 308 24.35 18.73 1.93
C LYS A 308 25.88 18.77 1.81
N ALA A 309 26.44 18.36 0.66
CA ALA A 309 27.87 18.45 0.42
C ALA A 309 28.36 19.88 0.16
N SER A 310 27.49 20.78 -0.29
CA SER A 310 27.81 22.18 -0.55
C SER A 310 27.76 23.08 0.69
N THR A 311 27.26 22.60 1.84
CA THR A 311 27.18 23.35 3.10
C THR A 311 28.29 22.98 4.09
N ARG A 312 29.46 22.52 3.64
CA ARG A 312 30.64 22.33 4.49
C ARG A 312 31.46 23.63 4.53
N GLY A 313 31.21 24.42 5.53
CA GLY A 313 31.98 25.59 5.95
C GLY A 313 31.56 25.97 7.36
N THR A 314 32.47 26.63 8.12
CA THR A 314 32.12 27.19 9.42
C THR A 314 31.45 28.54 9.23
N TRP A 315 30.62 28.96 10.17
CA TRP A 315 29.98 30.29 10.15
C TRP A 315 31.02 31.45 10.09
N GLU A 316 32.24 31.23 10.58
CA GLU A 316 33.34 32.19 10.52
C GLU A 316 33.89 32.38 9.10
N GLU A 317 33.86 31.33 8.26
CA GLU A 317 34.28 31.40 6.84
C GLU A 317 33.22 32.06 5.94
N ALA A 318 31.98 32.15 6.38
CA ALA A 318 30.90 32.76 5.61
C ALA A 318 30.83 34.30 5.77
N PHE A 319 31.54 34.86 6.75
CA PHE A 319 31.52 36.28 7.08
C PHE A 319 32.92 36.92 7.11
N SER A 320 33.94 36.21 6.65
CA SER A 320 35.29 36.77 6.39
C SER A 320 35.46 37.16 4.87
#